data_5fa048d83d6c7376ed931c225172ddb8
#
_entry.id   5fa048d83d6c7376ed931c225172ddb8
#
_cell.length_a   1.000
_cell.length_b   1.000
_cell.length_c   1.000
_cell.angle_alpha   90.00
_cell.angle_beta   90.00
_cell.angle_gamma   90.00
#
_symmetry.space_group_name_H-M   'P 1'
#
loop_
_entity.id
_entity.type
_entity.pdbx_description
1 polymer ?
#
loop_
_entity_poly.entity_id
_entity_poly.type
_entity_poly.pdbx_seq_one_letter_code
_entity_poly.pdbx_strand_id
1 'polypeptide(L)'
;MMLNVDFMLRLLVAGILGAIIGLDREYRAKEAGYRTHFLVSLGSALIMIVSQYGFQEIIKENSVTLDPSRVAAQVVSGIGFIGAGTIILQKQIVRGLTTAAGIWATAGIGLAVGAGMYAIGIATTVLTLIGLELLSYIFKSVGMKSSMIAFSTNNKDTLKQIADRFNSKDYMIVSYEMQTLHPGEMESYQVTMVIKSKRNNDEGPVSYTH
;
A
#
# COMPACT_ATOMS: atom_id res chain seq x y z
N MET A 1 -4.83 26.25 -29.70
CA MET A 1 -4.14 25.03 -30.11
C MET A 1 -2.97 24.67 -29.18
N MET A 2 -2.08 25.60 -28.81
CA MET A 2 -0.96 25.31 -27.89
C MET A 2 -1.40 24.86 -26.48
N LEU A 3 -2.46 25.45 -25.90
CA LEU A 3 -2.97 25.05 -24.59
C LEU A 3 -3.38 23.57 -24.52
N ASN A 4 -4.01 23.07 -25.58
CA ASN A 4 -4.47 21.67 -25.62
C ASN A 4 -3.30 20.68 -25.66
N VAL A 5 -2.20 21.03 -26.33
CA VAL A 5 -0.99 20.20 -26.38
C VAL A 5 -0.29 20.14 -25.02
N ASP A 6 -0.22 21.28 -24.31
CA ASP A 6 0.36 21.32 -22.96
C ASP A 6 -0.45 20.45 -21.96
N PHE A 7 -1.78 20.54 -22.00
CA PHE A 7 -2.63 19.72 -21.13
C PHE A 7 -2.47 18.21 -21.43
N MET A 8 -2.40 17.84 -22.70
CA MET A 8 -2.14 16.46 -23.08
C MET A 8 -0.77 15.99 -22.58
N LEU A 9 0.25 16.84 -22.67
CA LEU A 9 1.58 16.54 -22.16
C LEU A 9 1.57 16.33 -20.64
N ARG A 10 0.87 17.19 -19.89
CA ARG A 10 0.71 17.03 -18.43
C ARG A 10 0.06 15.70 -18.07
N LEU A 11 -1.02 15.34 -18.75
CA LEU A 11 -1.71 14.08 -18.52
C LEU A 11 -0.80 12.88 -18.84
N LEU A 12 -0.09 12.93 -19.97
CA LEU A 12 0.83 11.87 -20.38
C LEU A 12 1.96 11.70 -19.36
N VAL A 13 2.63 12.79 -18.97
CA VAL A 13 3.72 12.76 -18.00
C VAL A 13 3.24 12.26 -16.65
N ALA A 14 2.09 12.75 -16.16
CA ALA A 14 1.51 12.27 -14.91
C ALA A 14 1.24 10.77 -14.94
N GLY A 15 0.63 10.28 -16.03
CA GLY A 15 0.36 8.86 -16.22
C GLY A 15 1.65 8.03 -16.22
N ILE A 16 2.68 8.47 -16.95
CA ILE A 16 3.98 7.77 -16.99
C ILE A 16 4.62 7.72 -15.60
N LEU A 17 4.69 8.83 -14.87
CA LEU A 17 5.27 8.86 -13.53
C LEU A 17 4.51 7.93 -12.56
N GLY A 18 3.18 7.92 -12.63
CA GLY A 18 2.39 6.97 -11.87
C GLY A 18 2.67 5.51 -12.26
N ALA A 19 2.76 5.22 -13.57
CA ALA A 19 3.07 3.88 -14.05
C ALA A 19 4.45 3.38 -13.58
N ILE A 20 5.46 4.25 -13.56
CA ILE A 20 6.82 3.91 -13.09
C ILE A 20 6.77 3.44 -11.62
N ILE A 21 6.08 4.17 -10.75
CA ILE A 21 5.89 3.74 -9.35
C ILE A 21 5.16 2.41 -9.31
N GLY A 22 4.06 2.30 -10.05
CA GLY A 22 3.23 1.11 -10.05
C GLY A 22 3.90 -0.13 -10.62
N LEU A 23 4.83 -0.01 -11.58
CA LEU A 23 5.63 -1.11 -12.11
C LEU A 23 6.54 -1.70 -11.03
N ASP A 24 7.20 -0.87 -10.23
CA ASP A 24 7.98 -1.34 -9.07
C ASP A 24 7.08 -2.08 -8.07
N ARG A 25 5.87 -1.56 -7.82
CA ARG A 25 4.91 -2.20 -6.90
C ARG A 25 4.43 -3.55 -7.42
N GLU A 26 4.12 -3.65 -8.71
CA GLU A 26 3.68 -4.89 -9.35
C GLU A 26 4.79 -5.94 -9.38
N TYR A 27 6.01 -5.54 -9.74
CA TYR A 27 7.18 -6.43 -9.70
C TYR A 27 7.39 -7.06 -8.32
N ARG A 28 7.02 -6.34 -7.24
CA ARG A 28 7.13 -6.81 -5.86
C ARG A 28 5.84 -7.44 -5.31
N ALA A 29 4.90 -7.77 -6.16
CA ALA A 29 3.60 -8.38 -5.80
C ALA A 29 2.87 -7.63 -4.67
N LYS A 30 2.81 -6.27 -4.78
CA LYS A 30 2.03 -5.42 -3.87
C LYS A 30 0.60 -5.26 -4.36
N GLU A 31 -0.31 -4.85 -3.46
CA GLU A 31 -1.76 -4.82 -3.68
C GLU A 31 -2.19 -3.87 -4.80
N ALA A 32 -1.46 -2.77 -5.04
CA ALA A 32 -1.72 -1.81 -6.13
C ALA A 32 -0.52 -1.76 -7.09
N GLY A 33 -0.75 -2.15 -8.34
CA GLY A 33 0.24 -2.19 -9.41
C GLY A 33 0.20 -0.96 -10.34
N TYR A 34 0.77 -1.12 -11.54
CA TYR A 34 0.95 -0.02 -12.49
C TYR A 34 -0.38 0.58 -12.97
N ARG A 35 -1.44 -0.22 -13.15
CA ARG A 35 -2.75 0.28 -13.58
C ARG A 35 -3.34 1.26 -12.57
N THR A 36 -3.27 0.90 -11.29
CA THR A 36 -3.81 1.72 -10.21
C THR A 36 -3.05 3.05 -10.10
N HIS A 37 -1.72 3.01 -10.05
CA HIS A 37 -0.90 4.21 -9.94
C HIS A 37 -0.99 5.10 -11.19
N PHE A 38 -1.03 4.52 -12.38
CA PHE A 38 -1.28 5.24 -13.63
C PHE A 38 -2.59 6.04 -13.57
N LEU A 39 -3.71 5.36 -13.24
CA LEU A 39 -5.03 5.99 -13.21
C LEU A 39 -5.16 7.04 -12.11
N VAL A 40 -4.57 6.80 -10.94
CA VAL A 40 -4.56 7.76 -9.83
C VAL A 40 -3.81 9.03 -10.21
N SER A 41 -2.61 8.90 -10.79
CA SER A 41 -1.82 10.07 -11.21
C SER A 41 -2.48 10.83 -12.35
N LEU A 42 -2.97 10.11 -13.37
CA LEU A 42 -3.69 10.68 -14.51
C LEU A 42 -4.95 11.43 -14.07
N GLY A 43 -5.79 10.81 -13.24
CA GLY A 43 -7.03 11.41 -12.73
C GLY A 43 -6.76 12.64 -11.86
N SER A 44 -5.71 12.59 -11.02
CA SER A 44 -5.30 13.73 -10.20
C SER A 44 -4.81 14.89 -11.05
N ALA A 45 -4.04 14.64 -12.11
CA ALA A 45 -3.59 15.66 -13.06
C ALA A 45 -4.76 16.28 -13.82
N LEU A 46 -5.72 15.46 -14.27
CA LEU A 46 -6.93 15.93 -14.91
C LEU A 46 -7.74 16.87 -13.99
N ILE A 47 -7.98 16.47 -12.75
CA ILE A 47 -8.73 17.28 -11.79
C ILE A 47 -7.99 18.59 -11.52
N MET A 48 -6.66 18.59 -11.45
CA MET A 48 -5.87 19.80 -11.27
C MET A 48 -5.97 20.74 -12.47
N ILE A 49 -5.92 20.23 -13.69
CA ILE A 49 -6.13 21.01 -14.92
C ILE A 49 -7.53 21.63 -14.95
N VAL A 50 -8.57 20.83 -14.65
CA VAL A 50 -9.95 21.33 -14.56
C VAL A 50 -10.08 22.39 -13.46
N SER A 51 -9.44 22.19 -12.32
CA SER A 51 -9.44 23.15 -11.21
C SER A 51 -8.86 24.50 -11.59
N GLN A 52 -7.77 24.53 -12.37
CA GLN A 52 -7.10 25.76 -12.79
C GLN A 52 -7.75 26.44 -13.99
N TYR A 53 -8.25 25.66 -14.93
CA TYR A 53 -8.63 26.17 -16.25
C TYR A 53 -10.10 25.96 -16.62
N GLY A 54 -10.80 25.02 -15.96
CA GLY A 54 -12.15 24.60 -16.37
C GLY A 54 -13.24 25.68 -16.17
N PHE A 55 -12.98 26.71 -15.36
CA PHE A 55 -13.98 27.70 -14.96
C PHE A 55 -13.66 29.12 -15.43
N GLN A 56 -12.65 29.29 -16.29
CA GLN A 56 -12.14 30.60 -16.69
C GLN A 56 -13.18 31.47 -17.42
N GLU A 57 -14.09 30.88 -18.19
CA GLU A 57 -15.14 31.63 -18.90
C GLU A 57 -16.14 32.26 -17.91
N ILE A 58 -16.55 31.49 -16.88
CA ILE A 58 -17.49 31.98 -15.87
C ILE A 58 -16.92 33.16 -15.05
N ILE A 59 -15.61 33.14 -14.79
CA ILE A 59 -14.90 34.17 -14.03
C ILE A 59 -14.87 35.48 -14.78
N LYS A 60 -14.67 35.44 -16.11
CA LYS A 60 -14.60 36.61 -16.97
C LYS A 60 -15.95 37.38 -17.01
N GLU A 61 -17.07 36.66 -16.92
CA GLU A 61 -18.40 37.24 -17.05
C GLU A 61 -18.93 37.87 -15.74
N ASN A 62 -18.51 37.41 -14.57
CA ASN A 62 -19.21 37.69 -13.30
C ASN A 62 -18.37 38.34 -12.20
N SER A 63 -17.15 38.81 -12.46
CA SER A 63 -16.25 39.38 -11.42
C SER A 63 -16.08 38.44 -10.19
N VAL A 64 -16.20 37.15 -10.40
CA VAL A 64 -16.09 36.13 -9.35
C VAL A 64 -14.64 35.71 -9.22
N THR A 65 -14.12 35.58 -8.00
CA THR A 65 -12.80 35.02 -7.73
C THR A 65 -12.91 33.50 -7.59
N LEU A 66 -12.14 32.79 -8.37
CA LEU A 66 -12.01 31.32 -8.27
C LEU A 66 -10.83 30.97 -7.36
N ASP A 67 -11.05 30.03 -6.46
CA ASP A 67 -9.99 29.38 -5.71
C ASP A 67 -9.70 28.00 -6.33
N PRO A 68 -8.62 27.85 -7.12
CA PRO A 68 -8.28 26.59 -7.75
C PRO A 68 -7.93 25.49 -6.76
N SER A 69 -7.58 25.83 -5.52
CA SER A 69 -7.21 24.83 -4.51
C SER A 69 -8.39 23.98 -4.05
N ARG A 70 -9.61 24.51 -4.12
CA ARG A 70 -10.81 23.83 -3.57
C ARG A 70 -11.14 22.52 -4.28
N VAL A 71 -11.07 22.51 -5.61
CA VAL A 71 -11.35 21.29 -6.40
C VAL A 71 -10.18 20.32 -6.27
N ALA A 72 -8.94 20.81 -6.34
CA ALA A 72 -7.75 19.99 -6.15
C ALA A 72 -7.68 19.36 -4.75
N ALA A 73 -8.12 20.06 -3.71
CA ALA A 73 -8.19 19.55 -2.33
C ALA A 73 -9.09 18.30 -2.21
N GLN A 74 -10.12 18.18 -3.06
CA GLN A 74 -11.00 17.00 -3.06
C GLN A 74 -10.25 15.73 -3.50
N VAL A 75 -9.19 15.86 -4.32
CA VAL A 75 -8.34 14.72 -4.67
C VAL A 75 -7.64 14.19 -3.41
N VAL A 76 -7.07 15.10 -2.59
CA VAL A 76 -6.35 14.73 -1.36
C VAL A 76 -7.28 14.03 -0.36
N SER A 77 -8.52 14.53 -0.24
CA SER A 77 -9.54 13.89 0.61
C SER A 77 -10.02 12.55 0.02
N GLY A 78 -10.38 12.55 -1.27
CA GLY A 78 -10.96 11.38 -1.95
C GLY A 78 -10.01 10.19 -2.08
N ILE A 79 -8.71 10.45 -2.30
CA ILE A 79 -7.72 9.39 -2.42
C ILE A 79 -7.56 8.58 -1.11
N GLY A 80 -7.88 9.19 0.02
CA GLY A 80 -7.89 8.52 1.32
C GLY A 80 -8.84 7.32 1.35
N PHE A 81 -9.99 7.41 0.67
CA PHE A 81 -10.93 6.30 0.55
C PHE A 81 -10.36 5.12 -0.25
N ILE A 82 -9.69 5.43 -1.38
CA ILE A 82 -9.02 4.40 -2.20
C ILE A 82 -7.87 3.76 -1.41
N GLY A 83 -7.05 4.59 -0.74
CA GLY A 83 -5.96 4.11 0.10
C GLY A 83 -6.45 3.20 1.24
N ALA A 84 -7.51 3.60 1.94
CA ALA A 84 -8.12 2.79 3.00
C ALA A 84 -8.61 1.44 2.48
N GLY A 85 -9.15 1.38 1.25
CA GLY A 85 -9.56 0.15 0.58
C GLY A 85 -8.43 -0.86 0.32
N THR A 86 -7.16 -0.41 0.34
CA THR A 86 -6.00 -1.31 0.18
C THR A 86 -5.48 -1.86 1.52
N ILE A 87 -5.97 -1.33 2.65
CA ILE A 87 -5.52 -1.76 3.98
C ILE A 87 -6.39 -2.92 4.46
N ILE A 88 -5.75 -4.06 4.64
CA ILE A 88 -6.41 -5.30 5.07
C ILE A 88 -5.91 -5.66 6.45
N LEU A 89 -6.85 -5.81 7.39
CA LEU A 89 -6.59 -6.34 8.72
C LEU A 89 -7.05 -7.80 8.76
N GLN A 90 -6.11 -8.73 8.90
CA GLN A 90 -6.38 -10.15 9.01
C GLN A 90 -5.61 -10.75 10.18
N LYS A 91 -6.33 -11.32 11.16
CA LYS A 91 -5.75 -12.02 12.33
C LYS A 91 -4.59 -11.23 12.97
N GLN A 92 -4.83 -9.94 13.28
CA GLN A 92 -3.85 -9.00 13.88
C GLN A 92 -2.63 -8.64 12.99
N ILE A 93 -2.65 -9.02 11.71
CA ILE A 93 -1.66 -8.57 10.72
C ILE A 93 -2.30 -7.51 9.84
N VAL A 94 -1.69 -6.33 9.80
CA VAL A 94 -2.09 -5.23 8.92
C VAL A 94 -1.23 -5.27 7.66
N ARG A 95 -1.86 -5.31 6.48
CA ARG A 95 -1.21 -5.23 5.17
C ARG A 95 -1.72 -4.01 4.41
N GLY A 96 -0.98 -3.58 3.38
CA GLY A 96 -1.42 -2.50 2.49
C GLY A 96 -1.12 -1.09 2.97
N LEU A 97 -0.58 -0.85 4.18
CA LEU A 97 -0.28 0.50 4.68
C LEU A 97 0.68 1.27 3.76
N THR A 98 1.77 0.63 3.34
CA THR A 98 2.75 1.23 2.42
C THR A 98 2.15 1.45 1.04
N THR A 99 1.27 0.55 0.60
CA THR A 99 0.52 0.69 -0.66
C THR A 99 -0.41 1.90 -0.61
N ALA A 100 -1.17 2.07 0.47
CA ALA A 100 -2.03 3.23 0.68
C ALA A 100 -1.24 4.55 0.65
N ALA A 101 -0.09 4.61 1.34
CA ALA A 101 0.80 5.77 1.31
C ALA A 101 1.36 6.04 -0.09
N GLY A 102 1.74 4.99 -0.84
CA GLY A 102 2.20 5.09 -2.23
C GLY A 102 1.13 5.65 -3.17
N ILE A 103 -0.10 5.19 -3.05
CA ILE A 103 -1.25 5.71 -3.82
C ILE A 103 -1.48 7.19 -3.50
N TRP A 104 -1.41 7.59 -2.22
CA TRP A 104 -1.57 8.97 -1.79
C TRP A 104 -0.47 9.87 -2.37
N ALA A 105 0.79 9.46 -2.31
CA ALA A 105 1.93 10.16 -2.91
C ALA A 105 1.77 10.29 -4.43
N THR A 106 1.31 9.23 -5.11
CA THR A 106 1.07 9.22 -6.55
C THR A 106 -0.02 10.22 -6.96
N ALA A 107 -1.07 10.40 -6.16
CA ALA A 107 -2.07 11.43 -6.39
C ALA A 107 -1.46 12.83 -6.30
N GLY A 108 -0.59 13.08 -5.31
CA GLY A 108 0.16 14.33 -5.18
C GLY A 108 1.06 14.62 -6.39
N ILE A 109 1.74 13.60 -6.92
CA ILE A 109 2.54 13.70 -8.16
C ILE A 109 1.65 14.12 -9.34
N GLY A 110 0.47 13.50 -9.48
CA GLY A 110 -0.50 13.87 -10.50
C GLY A 110 -0.95 15.32 -10.39
N LEU A 111 -1.29 15.78 -9.17
CA LEU A 111 -1.64 17.19 -8.91
C LEU A 111 -0.50 18.15 -9.29
N ALA A 112 0.75 17.83 -8.91
CA ALA A 112 1.90 18.66 -9.23
C ALA A 112 2.12 18.78 -10.75
N VAL A 113 2.11 17.65 -11.47
CA VAL A 113 2.28 17.65 -12.93
C VAL A 113 1.09 18.34 -13.63
N GLY A 114 -0.13 18.11 -13.16
CA GLY A 114 -1.33 18.79 -13.63
C GLY A 114 -1.23 20.31 -13.48
N ALA A 115 -0.60 20.79 -12.41
CA ALA A 115 -0.28 22.21 -12.19
C ALA A 115 0.88 22.74 -13.05
N GLY A 116 1.54 21.90 -13.88
CA GLY A 116 2.71 22.27 -14.67
C GLY A 116 4.03 22.17 -13.93
N MET A 117 4.05 21.65 -12.69
CA MET A 117 5.22 21.52 -11.83
C MET A 117 5.99 20.21 -12.11
N TYR A 118 6.44 20.02 -13.37
CA TYR A 118 7.08 18.78 -13.83
C TYR A 118 8.29 18.37 -12.97
N ALA A 119 9.18 19.33 -12.66
CA ALA A 119 10.39 19.05 -11.88
C ALA A 119 10.04 18.48 -10.49
N ILE A 120 9.01 19.03 -9.85
CA ILE A 120 8.54 18.54 -8.54
C ILE A 120 7.91 17.16 -8.69
N GLY A 121 7.09 16.93 -9.73
CA GLY A 121 6.52 15.61 -10.01
C GLY A 121 7.59 14.53 -10.20
N ILE A 122 8.62 14.81 -11.01
CA ILE A 122 9.75 13.89 -11.24
C ILE A 122 10.54 13.66 -9.95
N ALA A 123 10.91 14.72 -9.24
CA ALA A 123 11.66 14.61 -7.99
C ALA A 123 10.89 13.80 -6.95
N THR A 124 9.58 14.05 -6.81
CA THR A 124 8.72 13.31 -5.87
C THR A 124 8.59 11.84 -6.28
N THR A 125 8.53 11.53 -7.58
CA THR A 125 8.52 10.15 -8.06
C THR A 125 9.79 9.40 -7.64
N VAL A 126 10.97 10.01 -7.85
CA VAL A 126 12.25 9.44 -7.44
C VAL A 126 12.31 9.25 -5.93
N LEU A 127 11.92 10.25 -5.16
CA LEU A 127 11.90 10.16 -3.70
C LEU A 127 10.90 9.12 -3.18
N THR A 128 9.76 8.97 -3.85
CA THR A 128 8.77 7.94 -3.53
C THR A 128 9.35 6.54 -3.75
N LEU A 129 10.02 6.30 -4.88
CA LEU A 129 10.69 5.03 -5.14
C LEU A 129 11.80 4.75 -4.11
N ILE A 130 12.61 5.75 -3.79
CA ILE A 130 13.62 5.65 -2.73
C ILE A 130 12.96 5.32 -1.39
N GLY A 131 11.90 6.03 -1.02
CA GLY A 131 11.17 5.80 0.23
C GLY A 131 10.56 4.41 0.33
N LEU A 132 9.97 3.91 -0.74
CA LEU A 132 9.35 2.60 -0.79
C LEU A 132 10.37 1.45 -0.70
N GLU A 133 11.59 1.64 -1.24
CA GLU A 133 12.57 0.58 -1.42
C GLU A 133 13.81 0.72 -0.56
N LEU A 134 14.49 1.87 -0.63
CA LEU A 134 15.77 2.06 0.05
C LEU A 134 15.60 2.06 1.57
N LEU A 135 14.57 2.73 2.10
CA LEU A 135 14.29 2.70 3.53
C LEU A 135 13.98 1.29 4.02
N SER A 136 13.22 0.51 3.25
CA SER A 136 12.91 -0.87 3.60
C SER A 136 14.17 -1.75 3.61
N TYR A 137 15.16 -1.45 2.75
CA TYR A 137 16.44 -2.15 2.69
C TYR A 137 17.38 -1.74 3.84
N ILE A 138 17.52 -0.43 4.08
CA ILE A 138 18.40 0.10 5.14
C ILE A 138 17.91 -0.33 6.53
N PHE A 139 16.59 -0.24 6.77
CA PHE A 139 15.97 -0.61 8.04
C PHE A 139 15.51 -2.06 8.10
N LYS A 140 16.03 -2.90 7.21
CA LYS A 140 15.72 -4.34 7.13
C LYS A 140 15.91 -5.07 8.46
N SER A 141 16.83 -4.61 9.29
CA SER A 141 17.19 -5.22 10.58
C SER A 141 16.37 -4.70 11.78
N VAL A 142 15.58 -3.62 11.61
CA VAL A 142 14.95 -2.93 12.76
C VAL A 142 13.54 -3.47 13.07
N GLY A 143 12.92 -4.25 12.19
CA GLY A 143 11.54 -4.72 12.34
C GLY A 143 11.40 -6.17 12.79
N MET A 144 10.42 -6.45 13.65
CA MET A 144 9.96 -7.82 13.89
C MET A 144 9.10 -8.28 12.71
N LYS A 145 9.41 -9.45 12.15
CA LYS A 145 8.53 -10.11 11.17
C LYS A 145 7.37 -10.77 11.90
N SER A 146 6.14 -10.47 11.45
CA SER A 146 4.96 -11.21 11.86
C SER A 146 4.70 -12.32 10.85
N SER A 147 4.64 -13.56 11.29
CA SER A 147 4.36 -14.74 10.46
C SER A 147 3.15 -15.47 11.04
N MET A 148 2.27 -15.93 10.15
CA MET A 148 1.13 -16.75 10.50
C MET A 148 1.47 -18.21 10.17
N ILE A 149 1.32 -19.08 11.16
CA ILE A 149 1.51 -20.53 11.01
C ILE A 149 0.15 -21.18 11.26
N ALA A 150 -0.30 -22.00 10.32
CA ALA A 150 -1.48 -22.83 10.47
C ALA A 150 -1.07 -24.30 10.38
N PHE A 151 -1.53 -25.10 11.33
CA PHE A 151 -1.30 -26.56 11.33
C PHE A 151 -2.49 -27.30 11.95
N SER A 152 -2.61 -28.56 11.65
CA SER A 152 -3.61 -29.44 12.25
C SER A 152 -2.93 -30.46 13.16
N THR A 153 -3.55 -30.75 14.30
CA THR A 153 -3.05 -31.77 15.25
C THR A 153 -4.21 -32.50 15.88
N ASN A 154 -3.99 -33.80 16.19
CA ASN A 154 -4.95 -34.63 16.90
C ASN A 154 -4.66 -34.69 18.41
N ASN A 155 -3.59 -34.04 18.87
CA ASN A 155 -3.18 -34.06 20.27
C ASN A 155 -3.02 -32.64 20.84
N LYS A 156 -3.75 -32.33 21.91
CA LYS A 156 -3.68 -31.05 22.63
C LYS A 156 -2.30 -30.77 23.26
N ASP A 157 -1.58 -31.81 23.66
CA ASP A 157 -0.26 -31.66 24.27
C ASP A 157 0.80 -31.16 23.28
N THR A 158 0.62 -31.42 21.98
CA THR A 158 1.47 -30.90 20.91
C THR A 158 1.48 -29.37 20.90
N LEU A 159 0.37 -28.72 21.21
CA LEU A 159 0.27 -27.26 21.33
C LEU A 159 1.20 -26.69 22.40
N LYS A 160 1.23 -27.34 23.58
CA LYS A 160 2.07 -26.90 24.68
C LYS A 160 3.55 -27.03 24.33
N GLN A 161 3.93 -28.17 23.71
CA GLN A 161 5.31 -28.42 23.27
C GLN A 161 5.74 -27.40 22.18
N ILE A 162 4.86 -27.06 21.24
CA ILE A 162 5.13 -26.07 20.21
C ILE A 162 5.26 -24.67 20.83
N ALA A 163 4.35 -24.28 21.74
CA ALA A 163 4.41 -23.01 22.43
C ALA A 163 5.69 -22.84 23.25
N ASP A 164 6.09 -23.87 23.99
CA ASP A 164 7.33 -23.88 24.79
C ASP A 164 8.57 -23.79 23.88
N ARG A 165 8.55 -24.42 22.71
CA ARG A 165 9.64 -24.41 21.75
C ARG A 165 9.78 -23.05 21.05
N PHE A 166 8.68 -22.34 20.79
CA PHE A 166 8.73 -20.97 20.28
C PHE A 166 9.19 -19.98 21.35
N ASN A 167 8.75 -20.12 22.58
CA ASN A 167 9.16 -19.25 23.68
C ASN A 167 10.67 -19.36 24.00
N SER A 168 11.30 -20.50 23.72
CA SER A 168 12.74 -20.73 23.93
C SER A 168 13.66 -20.18 22.83
N LYS A 169 13.10 -19.71 21.68
CA LYS A 169 13.87 -19.32 20.48
C LYS A 169 13.69 -17.86 20.03
N ASP A 170 13.53 -16.90 20.91
CA ASP A 170 13.32 -15.46 20.55
C ASP A 170 12.08 -15.17 19.68
N TYR A 171 11.08 -16.05 19.73
CA TYR A 171 9.79 -15.82 19.08
C TYR A 171 8.76 -15.35 20.12
N MET A 172 7.98 -14.34 19.76
CA MET A 172 6.85 -13.88 20.56
C MET A 172 5.54 -14.37 19.94
N ILE A 173 4.77 -15.19 20.65
CA ILE A 173 3.41 -15.56 20.23
C ILE A 173 2.50 -14.38 20.50
N VAL A 174 1.90 -13.81 19.46
CA VAL A 174 1.00 -12.64 19.54
C VAL A 174 -0.44 -13.08 19.76
N SER A 175 -0.87 -14.11 19.04
CA SER A 175 -2.19 -14.73 19.19
C SER A 175 -2.16 -16.17 18.73
N TYR A 176 -3.06 -16.97 19.31
CA TYR A 176 -3.37 -18.29 18.76
C TYR A 176 -4.89 -18.50 18.76
N GLU A 177 -5.35 -19.18 17.74
CA GLU A 177 -6.75 -19.59 17.58
C GLU A 177 -6.79 -21.08 17.33
N MET A 178 -7.66 -21.78 18.04
CA MET A 178 -7.85 -23.22 17.89
C MET A 178 -9.30 -23.50 17.54
N GLN A 179 -9.53 -24.21 16.44
CA GLN A 179 -10.85 -24.65 15.99
C GLN A 179 -10.88 -26.17 15.97
N THR A 180 -11.93 -26.76 16.52
CA THR A 180 -12.18 -28.22 16.45
C THR A 180 -12.86 -28.52 15.14
N LEU A 181 -12.25 -29.32 14.28
CA LEU A 181 -12.75 -29.62 12.93
C LEU A 181 -13.80 -30.72 12.90
N HIS A 182 -13.72 -31.70 13.79
CA HIS A 182 -14.68 -32.81 13.89
C HIS A 182 -14.94 -33.13 15.36
N PRO A 183 -16.10 -32.74 15.91
CA PRO A 183 -16.51 -33.21 17.24
C PRO A 183 -17.02 -34.65 17.14
N GLY A 184 -16.16 -35.65 17.37
CA GLY A 184 -16.47 -37.07 17.29
C GLY A 184 -15.29 -37.93 17.73
N GLU A 185 -15.29 -39.23 17.38
CA GLU A 185 -14.32 -40.22 17.85
C GLU A 185 -12.82 -39.92 17.49
N MET A 186 -12.55 -39.03 16.51
CA MET A 186 -11.22 -38.48 16.24
C MET A 186 -11.27 -36.95 16.24
N GLU A 187 -11.08 -36.34 17.39
CA GLU A 187 -10.96 -34.88 17.50
C GLU A 187 -9.68 -34.41 16.79
N SER A 188 -9.83 -33.61 15.73
CA SER A 188 -8.74 -32.90 15.10
C SER A 188 -8.86 -31.39 15.34
N TYR A 189 -7.74 -30.75 15.69
CA TYR A 189 -7.66 -29.34 16.02
C TYR A 189 -6.89 -28.61 14.93
N GLN A 190 -7.52 -27.62 14.33
CA GLN A 190 -6.83 -26.66 13.48
C GLN A 190 -6.36 -25.48 14.33
N VAL A 191 -5.06 -25.26 14.31
CA VAL A 191 -4.43 -24.19 15.10
C VAL A 191 -3.84 -23.17 14.16
N THR A 192 -4.18 -21.91 14.37
CA THR A 192 -3.57 -20.77 13.70
C THR A 192 -2.85 -19.93 14.73
N MET A 193 -1.55 -19.76 14.57
CA MET A 193 -0.70 -18.95 15.47
C MET A 193 -0.11 -17.77 14.71
N VAL A 194 -0.11 -16.59 15.31
CA VAL A 194 0.65 -15.43 14.83
C VAL A 194 1.87 -15.26 15.73
N ILE A 195 3.05 -15.40 15.14
CA ILE A 195 4.33 -15.25 15.82
C ILE A 195 5.07 -14.03 15.31
N LYS A 196 5.79 -13.33 16.20
CA LYS A 196 6.75 -12.29 15.87
C LYS A 196 8.16 -12.77 16.18
N SER A 197 9.10 -12.58 15.24
CA SER A 197 10.51 -12.88 15.44
C SER A 197 11.38 -11.70 15.05
N LYS A 198 12.55 -11.56 15.74
CA LYS A 198 13.61 -10.68 15.26
C LYS A 198 14.16 -11.23 13.95
N ARG A 199 14.35 -10.37 12.96
CA ARG A 199 14.69 -10.71 11.56
C ARG A 199 16.05 -11.41 11.35
N ASN A 200 16.86 -11.60 12.39
CA ASN A 200 18.20 -12.17 12.28
C ASN A 200 18.24 -13.70 12.30
N ASN A 201 17.12 -14.38 12.49
CA ASN A 201 17.06 -15.85 12.43
C ASN A 201 16.51 -16.28 11.06
N ASP A 202 17.40 -16.44 10.09
CA ASP A 202 17.11 -16.93 8.73
C ASP A 202 16.94 -18.48 8.66
N GLU A 203 16.37 -19.10 9.66
CA GLU A 203 15.81 -20.44 9.50
C GLU A 203 14.36 -20.27 9.03
N GLY A 204 14.16 -20.36 7.71
CA GLY A 204 12.85 -20.39 7.08
C GLY A 204 11.97 -21.48 7.71
N PRO A 205 10.63 -21.38 7.60
CA PRO A 205 9.72 -22.40 8.11
C PRO A 205 10.06 -23.72 7.41
N VAL A 206 10.56 -24.66 8.18
CA VAL A 206 10.74 -26.04 7.72
C VAL A 206 9.34 -26.58 7.46
N SER A 207 9.02 -26.78 6.18
CA SER A 207 7.78 -27.44 5.77
C SER A 207 7.87 -28.90 6.18
N TYR A 208 7.26 -29.25 7.29
CA TYR A 208 7.02 -30.65 7.62
C TYR A 208 5.65 -31.04 7.07
N THR A 209 5.63 -31.65 5.91
CA THR A 209 4.50 -32.48 5.44
C THR A 209 4.65 -33.85 6.07
N HIS A 210 3.79 -34.21 6.98
CA HIS A 210 3.44 -35.58 7.33
C HIS A 210 1.94 -35.74 7.30
#